data_83faecf98152711d246b2fb6078d8266
#
_entry.id   83faecf98152711d246b2fb6078d8266
#
_cell.length_a   1.000
_cell.length_b   1.000
_cell.length_c   1.000
_cell.angle_alpha   90.00
_cell.angle_beta   90.00
_cell.angle_gamma   90.00
#
_symmetry.space_group_name_H-M   'P 1'
#
loop_
_entity.id
_entity.type
_entity.pdbx_description
1 polymer ?
#
loop_
_entity_poly.entity_id
_entity_poly.type
_entity_poly.pdbx_seq_one_letter_code
_entity_poly.pdbx_strand_id
1 'polypeptide(L)' 'MRVLFFAHLKDATNCNSVELAVAQPLGSEQLWEALLGRFPALADHRASVRLACNQEYADPQMLFNPDDEVALIPPVSGG' A
#
# COMPACT_ATOMS: atom_id res chain seq x y z
N MET A 1 -3.78 9.99 -4.26
CA MET A 1 -2.65 9.07 -3.94
C MET A 1 -2.70 7.88 -4.86
N ARG A 2 -1.60 7.55 -5.49
CA ARG A 2 -1.51 6.38 -6.35
C ARG A 2 -0.88 5.24 -5.58
N VAL A 3 -1.56 4.09 -5.55
CA VAL A 3 -1.06 2.93 -4.83
C VAL A 3 -0.77 1.82 -5.83
N LEU A 4 0.45 1.28 -5.77
CA LEU A 4 0.92 0.24 -6.68
C LEU A 4 0.93 -1.11 -5.99
N PHE A 5 0.53 -2.14 -6.73
CA PHE A 5 0.53 -3.53 -6.25
C PHE A 5 1.49 -4.36 -7.09
N PHE A 6 2.26 -5.22 -6.44
CA PHE A 6 3.25 -6.07 -7.10
C PHE A 6 3.02 -7.54 -6.79
N ALA A 7 3.49 -8.40 -7.68
CA ALA A 7 3.49 -9.85 -7.52
C ALA A 7 2.09 -10.37 -7.16
N HIS A 8 1.99 -11.23 -6.14
CA HIS A 8 0.70 -11.82 -5.77
C HIS A 8 -0.31 -10.80 -5.21
N LEU A 9 0.12 -9.59 -4.87
CA LEU A 9 -0.81 -8.56 -4.44
C LEU A 9 -1.70 -8.08 -5.60
N LYS A 10 -1.21 -8.20 -6.83
CA LYS A 10 -2.05 -7.93 -8.00
C LYS A 10 -3.24 -8.88 -8.07
N ASP A 11 -3.02 -10.12 -7.68
CA ASP A 11 -4.09 -11.12 -7.67
C ASP A 11 -5.11 -10.81 -6.58
N ALA A 12 -4.62 -10.38 -5.41
CA ALA A 12 -5.50 -10.05 -4.28
C ALA A 12 -6.38 -8.83 -4.57
N THR A 13 -5.89 -7.89 -5.37
CA THR A 13 -6.61 -6.65 -5.69
C THR A 13 -7.20 -6.65 -7.09
N ASN A 14 -6.78 -7.58 -7.93
CA ASN A 14 -7.20 -7.70 -9.32
C ASN A 14 -6.83 -6.45 -10.14
N CYS A 15 -5.74 -5.77 -9.77
CA CYS A 15 -5.25 -4.61 -10.51
C CYS A 15 -3.80 -4.33 -10.18
N ASN A 16 -3.15 -3.55 -11.03
CA ASN A 16 -1.75 -3.16 -10.86
C ASN A 16 -1.59 -1.93 -9.98
N SER A 17 -2.61 -1.08 -9.97
CA SER A 17 -2.58 0.16 -9.21
C SER A 17 -4.00 0.66 -9.00
N VAL A 18 -4.14 1.57 -8.04
CA VAL A 18 -5.41 2.21 -7.75
C VAL A 18 -5.16 3.66 -7.33
N GLU A 19 -6.10 4.52 -7.68
CA GLU A 19 -6.10 5.89 -7.18
C GLU A 19 -6.98 5.96 -5.94
N LEU A 20 -6.42 6.43 -4.84
CA LEU A 20 -7.18 6.71 -3.62
C LEU A 20 -7.46 8.21 -3.54
N ALA A 21 -8.72 8.55 -3.29
CA ALA A 21 -9.10 9.94 -3.06
C ALA A 21 -8.69 10.30 -1.64
N VAL A 22 -7.60 11.04 -1.50
CA VAL A 22 -7.04 11.43 -0.22
C VAL A 22 -6.99 12.94 -0.16
N ALA A 23 -7.64 13.52 0.84
CA ALA A 23 -7.72 14.97 0.98
C ALA A 23 -6.61 15.55 1.85
N GLN A 24 -6.02 14.74 2.71
CA GLN A 24 -4.98 15.18 3.65
C GLN A 24 -4.03 14.03 3.93
N PRO A 25 -2.83 14.31 4.47
CA PRO A 25 -1.85 13.26 4.74
C PRO A 25 -2.41 12.17 5.64
N LEU A 26 -2.02 10.92 5.35
CA LEU A 26 -2.42 9.74 6.11
C LEU A 26 -1.22 9.08 6.75
N GLY A 27 -1.40 8.59 7.98
CA GLY A 27 -0.43 7.66 8.56
C GLY A 27 -0.63 6.27 7.98
N SER A 28 0.31 5.36 8.26
CA SER A 28 0.23 4.01 7.69
C SER A 28 -1.01 3.24 8.13
N GLU A 29 -1.46 3.41 9.38
CA GLU A 29 -2.69 2.78 9.85
C GLU A 29 -3.89 3.23 9.05
N GLN A 30 -4.01 4.53 8.82
CA GLN A 30 -5.12 5.10 8.07
C GLN A 30 -5.09 4.66 6.61
N LEU A 31 -3.89 4.57 6.05
CA LEU A 31 -3.73 4.10 4.69
C LEU A 31 -4.17 2.64 4.56
N TRP A 32 -3.77 1.79 5.52
CA TRP A 32 -4.21 0.40 5.52
C TRP A 32 -5.72 0.28 5.68
N GLU A 33 -6.34 1.10 6.53
CA GLU A 33 -7.79 1.10 6.68
C GLU A 33 -8.48 1.41 5.35
N ALA A 34 -7.98 2.39 4.63
CA ALA A 34 -8.56 2.75 3.33
C ALA A 34 -8.38 1.63 2.30
N LEU A 35 -7.21 1.00 2.29
CA LEU A 35 -6.94 -0.10 1.36
C LEU A 35 -7.78 -1.33 1.69
N LEU A 36 -7.90 -1.69 2.96
CA LEU A 36 -8.69 -2.84 3.38
C LEU A 36 -10.18 -2.64 3.13
N GLY A 37 -10.64 -1.38 3.17
CA GLY A 37 -12.01 -1.07 2.82
C GLY A 37 -12.33 -1.34 1.37
N ARG A 38 -11.36 -1.15 0.47
CA ARG A 38 -11.53 -1.43 -0.95
C ARG A 38 -11.14 -2.84 -1.34
N PHE A 39 -10.11 -3.38 -0.69
CA PHE A 39 -9.56 -4.70 -1.03
C PHE A 39 -9.41 -5.53 0.23
N PRO A 40 -10.51 -6.11 0.73
CA PRO A 40 -10.45 -6.91 1.96
C PRO A 40 -9.46 -8.06 1.91
N ALA A 41 -9.18 -8.59 0.73
CA ALA A 41 -8.23 -9.69 0.56
C ALA A 41 -6.80 -9.30 0.97
N LEU A 42 -6.49 -8.01 1.03
CA LEU A 42 -5.19 -7.55 1.49
C LEU A 42 -4.94 -7.81 2.97
N ALA A 43 -6.00 -8.07 3.74
CA ALA A 43 -5.85 -8.30 5.18
C ALA A 43 -4.88 -9.44 5.49
N ASP A 44 -4.88 -10.49 4.67
CA ASP A 44 -4.01 -11.64 4.86
C ASP A 44 -2.53 -11.32 4.58
N HIS A 45 -2.28 -10.24 3.89
CA HIS A 45 -0.92 -9.87 3.47
C HIS A 45 -0.34 -8.72 4.28
N ARG A 46 -1.16 -8.03 5.07
CA ARG A 46 -0.75 -6.81 5.75
C ARG A 46 0.53 -6.97 6.58
N ALA A 47 0.63 -8.05 7.34
CA ALA A 47 1.74 -8.26 8.26
C ALA A 47 3.09 -8.47 7.54
N SER A 48 3.05 -8.92 6.29
CA SER A 48 4.27 -9.22 5.53
C SER A 48 4.59 -8.20 4.45
N VAL A 49 3.71 -7.22 4.23
CA VAL A 49 3.90 -6.20 3.21
C VAL A 49 4.62 -5.00 3.79
N ARG A 50 5.61 -4.47 3.06
CA ARG A 50 6.25 -3.21 3.41
C ARG A 50 5.71 -2.11 2.52
N LEU A 51 5.59 -0.92 3.07
CA LEU A 51 5.17 0.25 2.30
C LEU A 51 6.39 1.01 1.83
N ALA A 52 6.33 1.48 0.59
CA ALA A 52 7.34 2.38 0.04
C ALA A 52 6.63 3.62 -0.46
N CYS A 53 7.24 4.77 -0.27
CA CYS A 53 6.69 6.05 -0.70
C CYS A 53 7.68 6.69 -1.64
N ASN A 54 7.23 6.98 -2.86
CA ASN A 54 8.08 7.59 -3.89
C ASN A 54 9.40 6.86 -4.06
N GLN A 55 9.31 5.51 -4.11
CA GLN A 55 10.43 4.61 -4.36
C GLN A 55 11.41 4.42 -3.20
N GLU A 56 11.03 4.85 -2.00
CA GLU A 56 11.83 4.63 -0.80
C GLU A 56 10.97 3.92 0.25
N TYR A 57 11.56 3.00 0.99
CA TYR A 57 10.82 2.34 2.07
C TYR A 57 10.35 3.37 3.08
N ALA A 58 9.10 3.25 3.49
CA ALA A 58 8.49 4.20 4.40
C ALA A 58 8.84 3.88 5.85
N ASP A 59 9.09 4.93 6.61
CA ASP A 59 9.24 4.85 8.06
C ASP A 59 7.85 4.64 8.67
N PRO A 60 7.71 3.82 9.72
CA PRO A 60 6.40 3.60 10.35
C PRO A 60 5.69 4.86 10.83
N GLN A 61 6.42 5.93 11.10
CA GLN A 61 5.85 7.19 11.57
C GLN A 61 5.62 8.20 10.45
N MET A 62 5.94 7.82 9.22
CA MET A 62 5.82 8.70 8.08
C MET A 62 4.36 8.98 7.73
N LEU A 63 4.10 10.20 7.26
CA LEU A 63 2.80 10.55 6.67
C LEU A 63 2.90 10.48 5.16
N PHE A 64 1.86 9.92 4.56
CA PHE A 64 1.74 9.84 3.11
C PHE A 64 0.87 10.98 2.61
N ASN A 65 1.40 11.78 1.70
CA ASN A 65 0.69 12.95 1.19
C ASN A 65 -0.25 12.56 0.03
N PRO A 66 -1.29 13.37 -0.22
CA PRO A 66 -2.26 13.06 -1.28
C PRO A 66 -1.66 12.83 -2.66
N ASP A 67 -0.54 13.46 -2.96
CA ASP A 67 0.11 13.34 -4.27
C ASP A 67 1.19 12.27 -4.33
N ASP A 68 1.43 11.56 -3.24
CA ASP A 68 2.48 10.55 -3.20
C ASP A 68 2.11 9.30 -3.99
N GLU A 69 3.13 8.60 -4.46
CA GLU A 69 3.00 7.28 -5.02
C GLU A 69 3.46 6.26 -3.98
N VAL A 70 2.56 5.39 -3.57
CA VAL A 70 2.83 4.40 -2.54
C VAL A 70 2.83 3.01 -3.17
N ALA A 71 3.84 2.22 -2.85
CA ALA A 71 3.93 0.84 -3.32
C ALA A 71 3.80 -0.13 -2.16
N LEU A 72 3.02 -1.19 -2.36
CA LEU A 72 2.94 -2.29 -1.43
C LEU A 72 3.92 -3.37 -1.89
N ILE A 73 4.99 -3.55 -1.13
CA ILE A 73 6.08 -4.45 -1.50
C ILE A 73 5.92 -5.75 -0.72
N PRO A 74 5.60 -6.86 -1.41
CA PRO A 74 5.51 -8.15 -0.74
C PRO A 74 6.90 -8.61 -0.31
N PRO A 75 6.99 -9.55 0.64
CA PRO A 75 8.28 -10.05 1.05
C PRO A 75 8.96 -10.75 -0.10
N VAL A 76 10.27 -10.60 -0.17
CA VAL A 76 11.07 -11.36 -1.14
C VAL A 76 11.07 -12.79 -0.64
N SER A 77 10.52 -13.71 -1.41
CA SER A 77 10.65 -15.11 -1.06
C SER A 77 12.13 -15.45 -1.14
N GLY A 78 12.70 -15.88 -0.05
CA GLY A 78 14.12 -16.15 0.04
C GLY A 78 14.56 -17.35 -0.78
N GLY A 79 13.75 -17.74 -1.64
CA GLY A 79 14.13 -18.80 -2.55
C GLY A 79 14.72 -18.20 -3.77
#